data_18ae2ea11422c735a35cb48c41b61d01
#
_entry.id   18ae2ea11422c735a35cb48c41b61d01
#
_cell.length_a   1.000
_cell.length_b   1.000
_cell.length_c   1.000
_cell.angle_alpha   90.00
_cell.angle_beta   90.00
_cell.angle_gamma   90.00
#
_symmetry.space_group_name_H-M   'P 1'
#
loop_
_entity.id
_entity.type
_entity.pdbx_description
1 polymer ?
#
loop_
_entity_poly.entity_id
_entity_poly.type
_entity_poly.pdbx_seq_one_letter_code
_entity_poly.pdbx_strand_id
1 'polypeptide(L)'
;NMFKALRRVESNQGAAGVDGMPVTGLRGYLKEHWPSIKEQLLEGRYEPAAVREVEIPKPGGRGVRVLGIPTVVDRLIEQTLHQVMQPLFEPQFSESSYGFRAGRSAHQAVCQAREYVAQGRRWVVDVDLEKFFDRVNHDILMSRVARKIRDRRVLGLIRRYLKAGTMAEGLVKPRSEGTPQGGPLSPLLSNILLDELDK
;
A
#
# COMPACT_ATOMS: atom_id res chain seq x y z
N ASN A 1 -2.21 -11.53 14.84
CA ASN A 1 -2.17 -10.55 13.76
C ASN A 1 -2.52 -11.18 12.40
N MET A 2 -1.87 -12.30 12.01
CA MET A 2 -2.11 -12.99 10.74
C MET A 2 -3.58 -13.39 10.51
N PHE A 3 -4.28 -13.94 11.50
CA PHE A 3 -5.71 -14.25 11.36
C PHE A 3 -6.59 -13.03 11.10
N LYS A 4 -6.27 -11.89 11.69
CA LYS A 4 -6.96 -10.63 11.40
C LYS A 4 -6.71 -10.19 9.96
N ALA A 5 -5.47 -10.31 9.48
CA ALA A 5 -5.11 -10.02 8.09
C ALA A 5 -5.81 -10.96 7.11
N LEU A 6 -5.84 -12.27 7.41
CA LEU A 6 -6.53 -13.26 6.59
C LEU A 6 -8.02 -12.92 6.42
N ARG A 7 -8.73 -12.65 7.52
CA ARG A 7 -10.14 -12.22 7.47
C ARG A 7 -10.33 -10.96 6.63
N ARG A 8 -9.40 -10.00 6.73
CA ARG A 8 -9.47 -8.75 5.95
C ARG A 8 -9.30 -9.01 4.46
N VAL A 9 -8.33 -9.86 4.07
CA VAL A 9 -8.13 -10.25 2.66
C VAL A 9 -9.34 -10.99 2.11
N GLU A 10 -9.90 -11.93 2.89
CA GLU A 10 -11.10 -12.68 2.51
C GLU A 10 -12.32 -11.76 2.33
N SER A 11 -12.54 -10.82 3.25
CA SER A 11 -13.69 -9.91 3.18
C SER A 11 -13.63 -8.96 1.98
N ASN A 12 -12.43 -8.63 1.49
CA ASN A 12 -12.25 -7.74 0.35
C ASN A 12 -12.55 -8.42 -1.00
N GLN A 13 -12.57 -9.76 -1.08
CA GLN A 13 -12.91 -10.55 -2.29
C GLN A 13 -12.21 -10.06 -3.58
N GLY A 14 -10.99 -9.54 -3.46
CA GLY A 14 -10.27 -8.94 -4.58
C GLY A 14 -9.86 -9.97 -5.63
N ALA A 15 -9.65 -9.51 -6.87
CA ALA A 15 -9.24 -10.34 -8.00
C ALA A 15 -7.93 -11.09 -7.75
N ALA A 16 -7.71 -12.19 -8.48
CA ALA A 16 -6.46 -12.95 -8.44
C ALA A 16 -5.27 -12.14 -8.95
N GLY A 17 -4.08 -12.41 -8.43
CA GLY A 17 -2.82 -11.86 -8.92
C GLY A 17 -2.32 -12.52 -10.20
N VAL A 18 -1.00 -12.51 -10.40
CA VAL A 18 -0.33 -13.14 -11.55
C VAL A 18 -0.41 -14.67 -11.53
N ASP A 19 -0.57 -15.26 -10.35
CA ASP A 19 -0.69 -16.70 -10.11
C ASP A 19 -2.09 -17.26 -10.43
N GLY A 20 -3.06 -16.40 -10.70
CA GLY A 20 -4.44 -16.78 -10.95
C GLY A 20 -5.20 -17.33 -9.74
N MET A 21 -4.57 -17.38 -8.55
CA MET A 21 -5.20 -17.95 -7.35
C MET A 21 -6.30 -17.01 -6.81
N PRO A 22 -7.55 -17.49 -6.70
CA PRO A 22 -8.64 -16.72 -6.10
C PRO A 22 -8.49 -16.66 -4.57
N VAL A 23 -9.14 -15.67 -3.95
CA VAL A 23 -9.13 -15.50 -2.47
C VAL A 23 -9.67 -16.76 -1.77
N THR A 24 -10.64 -17.46 -2.36
CA THR A 24 -11.21 -18.70 -1.81
C THR A 24 -10.21 -19.85 -1.71
N GLY A 25 -9.15 -19.85 -2.53
CA GLY A 25 -8.08 -20.85 -2.50
C GLY A 25 -7.04 -20.61 -1.41
N LEU A 26 -6.98 -19.38 -0.84
CA LEU A 26 -5.91 -18.97 0.08
C LEU A 26 -5.77 -19.88 1.30
N ARG A 27 -6.87 -20.28 1.94
CA ARG A 27 -6.79 -21.15 3.16
C ARG A 27 -6.23 -22.53 2.85
N GLY A 28 -6.64 -23.12 1.73
CA GLY A 28 -6.12 -24.42 1.27
C GLY A 28 -4.61 -24.31 1.01
N TYR A 29 -4.22 -23.32 0.24
CA TYR A 29 -2.81 -23.06 -0.08
C TYR A 29 -1.95 -22.86 1.16
N LEU A 30 -2.42 -22.07 2.14
CA LEU A 30 -1.67 -21.80 3.37
C LEU A 30 -1.52 -23.04 4.26
N LYS A 31 -2.45 -23.99 4.25
CA LYS A 31 -2.30 -25.25 5.03
C LYS A 31 -1.06 -26.03 4.60
N GLU A 32 -0.77 -26.03 3.31
CA GLU A 32 0.35 -26.79 2.73
C GLU A 32 1.66 -25.98 2.73
N HIS A 33 1.59 -24.70 2.40
CA HIS A 33 2.77 -23.90 2.05
C HIS A 33 3.21 -22.92 3.13
N TRP A 34 2.37 -22.68 4.16
CA TRP A 34 2.69 -21.73 5.23
C TRP A 34 4.01 -22.02 5.97
N PRO A 35 4.37 -23.28 6.28
CA PRO A 35 5.66 -23.55 6.93
C PRO A 35 6.85 -22.99 6.14
N SER A 36 6.89 -23.25 4.84
CA SER A 36 7.94 -22.76 3.93
C SER A 36 7.91 -21.23 3.78
N ILE A 37 6.72 -20.62 3.59
CA ILE A 37 6.57 -19.16 3.50
C ILE A 37 7.07 -18.50 4.79
N LYS A 38 6.69 -19.05 5.95
CA LYS A 38 7.12 -18.55 7.26
C LYS A 38 8.64 -18.60 7.41
N GLU A 39 9.25 -19.71 7.02
CA GLU A 39 10.71 -19.86 7.05
C GLU A 39 11.39 -18.80 6.20
N GLN A 40 10.98 -18.64 4.94
CA GLN A 40 11.50 -17.61 4.02
C GLN A 40 11.35 -16.20 4.60
N LEU A 41 10.21 -15.88 5.23
CA LEU A 41 9.99 -14.58 5.89
C LEU A 41 10.94 -14.39 7.08
N LEU A 42 11.13 -15.42 7.93
CA LEU A 42 12.01 -15.35 9.10
C LEU A 42 13.48 -15.23 8.72
N GLU A 43 13.89 -15.84 7.63
CA GLU A 43 15.25 -15.74 7.09
C GLU A 43 15.47 -14.52 6.20
N GLY A 44 14.41 -13.76 5.93
CA GLY A 44 14.47 -12.59 5.07
C GLY A 44 14.68 -12.92 3.59
N ARG A 45 14.34 -14.14 3.15
CA ARG A 45 14.49 -14.63 1.77
C ARG A 45 13.21 -14.61 0.93
N TYR A 46 12.07 -14.29 1.55
CA TYR A 46 10.80 -14.25 0.81
C TYR A 46 10.86 -13.23 -0.34
N GLU A 47 10.58 -13.69 -1.56
CA GLU A 47 10.53 -12.86 -2.76
C GLU A 47 9.06 -12.66 -3.18
N PRO A 48 8.54 -11.42 -3.13
CA PRO A 48 7.20 -11.11 -3.61
C PRO A 48 7.06 -11.35 -5.11
N ALA A 49 5.90 -11.83 -5.53
CA ALA A 49 5.59 -11.92 -6.95
C ALA A 49 5.39 -10.53 -7.57
N ALA A 50 5.59 -10.43 -8.89
CA ALA A 50 5.21 -9.24 -9.63
C ALA A 50 3.69 -8.99 -9.50
N VAL A 51 3.26 -7.73 -9.50
CA VAL A 51 1.83 -7.40 -9.47
C VAL A 51 1.22 -7.48 -10.88
N ARG A 52 0.02 -8.01 -10.98
CA ARG A 52 -0.72 -8.05 -12.24
C ARG A 52 -1.28 -6.66 -12.56
N GLU A 53 -0.90 -6.07 -13.68
CA GLU A 53 -1.45 -4.80 -14.15
C GLU A 53 -2.87 -4.97 -14.72
N VAL A 54 -3.75 -4.07 -14.31
CA VAL A 54 -5.11 -3.96 -14.85
C VAL A 54 -5.45 -2.49 -15.06
N GLU A 55 -5.86 -2.15 -16.25
CA GLU A 55 -6.35 -0.82 -16.57
C GLU A 55 -7.82 -0.65 -16.19
N ILE A 56 -8.13 0.41 -15.46
CA ILE A 56 -9.49 0.77 -15.09
C ILE A 56 -9.80 2.18 -15.62
N PRO A 57 -10.92 2.38 -16.34
CA PRO A 57 -11.33 3.70 -16.78
C PRO A 57 -11.48 4.68 -15.61
N LYS A 58 -10.98 5.90 -15.78
CA LYS A 58 -11.22 6.97 -14.79
C LYS A 58 -12.70 7.39 -14.79
N PRO A 59 -13.27 7.76 -13.65
CA PRO A 59 -14.59 8.39 -13.61
C PRO A 59 -14.65 9.58 -14.59
N GLY A 60 -15.67 9.65 -15.43
CA GLY A 60 -15.80 10.69 -16.47
C GLY A 60 -15.15 10.36 -17.80
N GLY A 61 -14.61 9.14 -18.01
CA GLY A 61 -14.18 8.63 -19.33
C GLY A 61 -12.90 9.23 -19.90
N ARG A 62 -12.17 10.05 -19.16
CA ARG A 62 -10.91 10.66 -19.60
C ARG A 62 -9.70 9.93 -19.02
N GLY A 63 -9.17 8.95 -19.76
CA GLY A 63 -7.97 8.20 -19.42
C GLY A 63 -8.21 6.98 -18.54
N VAL A 64 -7.14 6.24 -18.26
CA VAL A 64 -7.13 5.01 -17.47
C VAL A 64 -6.32 5.18 -16.19
N ARG A 65 -6.62 4.34 -15.18
CA ARG A 65 -5.77 4.11 -14.01
C ARG A 65 -5.20 2.71 -14.12
N VAL A 66 -3.91 2.58 -13.92
CA VAL A 66 -3.26 1.27 -13.86
C VAL A 66 -3.24 0.81 -12.41
N LEU A 67 -3.90 -0.31 -12.14
CA LEU A 67 -3.85 -0.97 -10.83
C LEU A 67 -2.88 -2.14 -10.89
N GLY A 68 -2.07 -2.30 -9.85
CA GLY A 68 -1.25 -3.47 -9.64
C GLY A 68 -1.90 -4.40 -8.62
N ILE A 69 -2.31 -5.59 -9.04
CA ILE A 69 -2.97 -6.59 -8.21
C ILE A 69 -1.92 -7.60 -7.71
N PRO A 70 -1.52 -7.56 -6.42
CA PRO A 70 -0.61 -8.56 -5.85
C PRO A 70 -1.28 -9.94 -5.77
N THR A 71 -0.48 -11.00 -5.64
CA THR A 71 -1.02 -12.34 -5.31
C THR A 71 -1.77 -12.30 -3.99
N VAL A 72 -2.63 -13.28 -3.76
CA VAL A 72 -3.43 -13.33 -2.52
C VAL A 72 -2.54 -13.56 -1.31
N VAL A 73 -1.44 -14.30 -1.47
CA VAL A 73 -0.41 -14.51 -0.44
C VAL A 73 0.31 -13.19 -0.13
N ASP A 74 0.74 -12.46 -1.15
CA ASP A 74 1.38 -11.17 -0.96
C ASP A 74 0.45 -10.17 -0.27
N ARG A 75 -0.82 -10.11 -0.67
CA ARG A 75 -1.83 -9.30 0.04
C ARG A 75 -1.97 -9.65 1.51
N LEU A 76 -1.89 -10.93 1.87
CA LEU A 76 -1.93 -11.37 3.27
C LEU A 76 -0.70 -10.85 4.04
N ILE A 77 0.48 -10.98 3.46
CA ILE A 77 1.74 -10.53 4.07
C ILE A 77 1.75 -9.00 4.19
N GLU A 78 1.42 -8.28 3.12
CA GLU A 78 1.30 -6.82 3.14
C GLU A 78 0.27 -6.32 4.16
N GLN A 79 -0.91 -6.98 4.26
CA GLN A 79 -1.93 -6.66 5.24
C GLN A 79 -1.45 -6.92 6.67
N THR A 80 -0.63 -7.95 6.87
CA THR A 80 -0.01 -8.27 8.16
C THR A 80 1.01 -7.20 8.56
N LEU A 81 1.85 -6.76 7.62
CA LEU A 81 2.78 -5.64 7.80
C LEU A 81 2.04 -4.34 8.10
N HIS A 82 1.03 -4.00 7.30
CA HIS A 82 0.20 -2.81 7.50
C HIS A 82 -0.36 -2.73 8.92
N GLN A 83 -0.94 -3.82 9.44
CA GLN A 83 -1.55 -3.86 10.78
C GLN A 83 -0.55 -3.68 11.92
N VAL A 84 0.71 -4.04 11.71
CA VAL A 84 1.79 -3.83 12.70
C VAL A 84 2.38 -2.43 12.58
N MET A 85 2.56 -1.95 11.35
CA MET A 85 3.21 -0.67 11.10
C MET A 85 2.28 0.52 11.36
N GLN A 86 1.00 0.43 10.99
CA GLN A 86 0.06 1.53 11.13
C GLN A 86 0.05 2.15 12.54
N PRO A 87 -0.07 1.40 13.65
CA PRO A 87 -0.05 1.98 15.00
C PRO A 87 1.26 2.69 15.37
N LEU A 88 2.37 2.34 14.72
CA LEU A 88 3.67 2.96 14.95
C LEU A 88 3.78 4.33 14.27
N PHE A 89 3.16 4.49 13.10
CA PHE A 89 3.24 5.73 12.31
C PHE A 89 2.05 6.66 12.54
N GLU A 90 0.85 6.12 12.77
CA GLU A 90 -0.39 6.88 12.93
C GLU A 90 -0.29 8.07 13.90
N PRO A 91 0.37 7.98 15.09
CA PRO A 91 0.44 9.09 16.05
C PRO A 91 1.26 10.28 15.59
N GLN A 92 2.08 10.14 14.56
CA GLN A 92 2.92 11.22 14.05
C GLN A 92 2.31 11.96 12.85
N PHE A 93 1.32 11.36 12.18
CA PHE A 93 0.69 11.98 11.02
C PHE A 93 -0.05 13.25 11.39
N SER A 94 0.05 14.27 10.53
CA SER A 94 -0.67 15.53 10.69
C SER A 94 -2.16 15.29 10.96
N GLU A 95 -2.73 16.09 11.86
CA GLU A 95 -4.18 16.05 12.13
C GLU A 95 -5.00 16.48 10.91
N SER A 96 -4.40 17.24 10.00
CA SER A 96 -5.01 17.68 8.74
C SER A 96 -4.90 16.64 7.62
N SER A 97 -4.25 15.50 7.84
CA SER A 97 -4.18 14.40 6.90
C SER A 97 -5.36 13.44 7.08
N TYR A 98 -6.16 13.25 6.03
CA TYR A 98 -7.41 12.47 6.09
C TYR A 98 -7.41 11.22 5.20
N GLY A 99 -6.50 11.14 4.24
CA GLY A 99 -6.46 10.06 3.25
C GLY A 99 -5.96 8.73 3.82
N PHE A 100 -6.68 7.64 3.57
CA PHE A 100 -6.26 6.26 3.91
C PHE A 100 -5.91 6.01 5.38
N ARG A 101 -6.46 6.78 6.31
CA ARG A 101 -6.22 6.66 7.75
C ARG A 101 -7.45 6.09 8.46
N ALA A 102 -7.21 5.25 9.48
CA ALA A 102 -8.28 4.70 10.30
C ALA A 102 -9.01 5.82 11.08
N GLY A 103 -10.34 5.81 11.05
CA GLY A 103 -11.17 6.83 11.73
C GLY A 103 -11.17 8.21 11.06
N ARG A 104 -10.52 8.36 9.89
CA ARG A 104 -10.54 9.59 9.09
C ARG A 104 -11.37 9.38 7.81
N SER A 105 -11.94 10.46 7.28
CA SER A 105 -12.78 10.43 6.08
C SER A 105 -12.72 11.75 5.29
N ALA A 106 -13.08 11.67 4.01
CA ALA A 106 -13.18 12.85 3.15
C ALA A 106 -14.23 13.87 3.70
N HIS A 107 -15.31 13.40 4.33
CA HIS A 107 -16.31 14.28 4.95
C HIS A 107 -15.69 15.13 6.07
N GLN A 108 -14.83 14.57 6.90
CA GLN A 108 -14.13 15.33 7.95
C GLN A 108 -13.21 16.39 7.35
N ALA A 109 -12.50 16.08 6.24
CA ALA A 109 -11.69 17.05 5.53
C ALA A 109 -12.52 18.22 4.99
N VAL A 110 -13.68 17.93 4.38
CA VAL A 110 -14.61 18.96 3.88
C VAL A 110 -15.17 19.81 5.04
N CYS A 111 -15.54 19.20 6.16
CA CYS A 111 -15.99 19.95 7.33
C CYS A 111 -14.91 20.89 7.85
N GLN A 112 -13.68 20.43 7.94
CA GLN A 112 -12.54 21.25 8.38
C GLN A 112 -12.26 22.41 7.41
N ALA A 113 -12.31 22.16 6.10
CA ALA A 113 -12.18 23.21 5.10
C ALA A 113 -13.26 24.28 5.22
N ARG A 114 -14.53 23.86 5.46
CA ARG A 114 -15.65 24.77 5.71
C ARG A 114 -15.44 25.64 6.95
N GLU A 115 -14.89 25.08 8.01
CA GLU A 115 -14.55 25.83 9.23
C GLU A 115 -13.49 26.89 8.96
N TYR A 116 -12.44 26.57 8.19
CA TYR A 116 -11.43 27.55 7.80
C TYR A 116 -12.01 28.70 6.98
N VAL A 117 -12.94 28.44 6.07
CA VAL A 117 -13.64 29.47 5.30
C VAL A 117 -14.51 30.33 6.23
N ALA A 118 -15.24 29.72 7.19
CA ALA A 118 -16.05 30.45 8.17
C ALA A 118 -15.21 31.34 9.09
N GLN A 119 -13.96 30.98 9.38
CA GLN A 119 -12.98 31.78 10.11
C GLN A 119 -12.39 32.94 9.29
N GLY A 120 -12.85 33.14 8.05
CA GLY A 120 -12.42 34.23 7.17
C GLY A 120 -11.20 33.93 6.30
N ARG A 121 -10.71 32.70 6.25
CA ARG A 121 -9.65 32.30 5.32
C ARG A 121 -10.20 32.27 3.90
N ARG A 122 -9.68 33.10 2.99
CA ARG A 122 -10.20 33.29 1.62
C ARG A 122 -9.28 32.73 0.52
N TRP A 123 -8.03 32.45 0.86
CA TRP A 123 -7.05 31.94 -0.09
C TRP A 123 -6.93 30.44 0.06
N VAL A 124 -6.97 29.74 -1.06
CA VAL A 124 -6.76 28.29 -1.14
C VAL A 124 -5.57 28.05 -2.06
N VAL A 125 -4.62 27.25 -1.59
CA VAL A 125 -3.54 26.71 -2.43
C VAL A 125 -3.88 25.25 -2.70
N ASP A 126 -4.08 24.91 -3.95
CA ASP A 126 -4.33 23.55 -4.40
C ASP A 126 -3.02 22.97 -4.98
N VAL A 127 -2.58 21.85 -4.42
CA VAL A 127 -1.35 21.16 -4.83
C VAL A 127 -1.69 19.72 -5.15
N ASP A 128 -1.39 19.28 -6.38
CA ASP A 128 -1.51 17.90 -6.82
C ASP A 128 -0.15 17.34 -7.24
N LEU A 129 0.12 16.09 -6.89
CA LEU A 129 1.36 15.40 -7.21
C LEU A 129 1.16 14.51 -8.44
N GLU A 130 1.70 14.95 -9.57
CA GLU A 130 1.58 14.20 -10.82
C GLU A 130 2.20 12.81 -10.70
N LYS A 131 1.39 11.78 -10.97
CA LYS A 131 1.81 10.37 -10.97
C LYS A 131 2.54 9.97 -9.68
N PHE A 132 2.06 10.45 -8.53
CA PHE A 132 2.71 10.24 -7.23
C PHE A 132 3.13 8.79 -7.02
N PHE A 133 2.22 7.83 -7.18
CA PHE A 133 2.51 6.41 -6.97
C PHE A 133 3.58 5.85 -7.92
N ASP A 134 3.74 6.43 -9.11
CA ASP A 134 4.72 5.97 -10.10
C ASP A 134 6.12 6.58 -9.86
N ARG A 135 6.21 7.66 -9.08
CA ARG A 135 7.44 8.45 -8.86
C ARG A 135 7.97 8.40 -7.43
N VAL A 136 7.45 7.53 -6.58
CA VAL A 136 7.96 7.36 -5.21
C VAL A 136 9.41 6.92 -5.24
N ASN A 137 10.30 7.75 -4.71
CA ASN A 137 11.71 7.38 -4.54
C ASN A 137 11.85 6.35 -3.41
N HIS A 138 12.33 5.15 -3.74
CA HIS A 138 12.43 4.03 -2.80
C HIS A 138 13.41 4.32 -1.66
N ASP A 139 14.52 5.02 -1.90
CA ASP A 139 15.53 5.27 -0.87
C ASP A 139 15.04 6.30 0.14
N ILE A 140 14.37 7.36 -0.33
CA ILE A 140 13.74 8.36 0.56
C ILE A 140 12.65 7.69 1.39
N LEU A 141 11.75 6.92 0.77
CA LEU A 141 10.70 6.20 1.49
C LEU A 141 11.29 5.25 2.54
N MET A 142 12.27 4.43 2.17
CA MET A 142 12.89 3.47 3.07
C MET A 142 13.64 4.15 4.21
N SER A 143 14.26 5.31 4.00
CA SER A 143 14.89 6.09 5.07
C SER A 143 13.86 6.55 6.11
N ARG A 144 12.66 6.96 5.67
CA ARG A 144 11.56 7.35 6.56
C ARG A 144 10.98 6.17 7.32
N VAL A 145 10.76 5.04 6.64
CA VAL A 145 10.32 3.80 7.29
C VAL A 145 11.33 3.35 8.36
N ALA A 146 12.63 3.43 8.09
CA ALA A 146 13.69 3.03 9.01
C ALA A 146 13.79 3.90 10.28
N ARG A 147 13.17 5.08 10.32
CA ARG A 147 13.08 5.91 11.54
C ARG A 147 12.34 5.17 12.67
N LYS A 148 11.36 4.33 12.33
CA LYS A 148 10.51 3.60 13.29
C LYS A 148 10.73 2.08 13.26
N ILE A 149 11.03 1.51 12.11
CA ILE A 149 11.24 0.07 11.93
C ILE A 149 12.73 -0.23 11.98
N ARG A 150 13.15 -1.07 12.93
CA ARG A 150 14.56 -1.46 13.14
C ARG A 150 14.89 -2.86 12.61
N ASP A 151 13.88 -3.72 12.44
CA ASP A 151 14.11 -5.08 11.93
C ASP A 151 14.52 -5.05 10.46
N ARG A 152 15.75 -5.51 10.18
CA ARG A 152 16.33 -5.54 8.83
C ARG A 152 15.56 -6.45 7.88
N ARG A 153 14.92 -7.53 8.39
CA ARG A 153 14.12 -8.45 7.56
C ARG A 153 12.86 -7.76 7.09
N VAL A 154 12.19 -7.01 7.97
CA VAL A 154 11.01 -6.22 7.62
C VAL A 154 11.36 -5.13 6.61
N LEU A 155 12.44 -4.38 6.85
CA LEU A 155 12.90 -3.35 5.90
C LEU A 155 13.26 -3.97 4.53
N GLY A 156 13.98 -5.10 4.53
CA GLY A 156 14.31 -5.84 3.32
C GLY A 156 13.07 -6.33 2.57
N LEU A 157 12.07 -6.83 3.29
CA LEU A 157 10.80 -7.29 2.70
C LEU A 157 10.02 -6.13 2.06
N ILE A 158 9.89 -5.00 2.75
CA ILE A 158 9.23 -3.80 2.18
C ILE A 158 9.96 -3.36 0.90
N ARG A 159 11.29 -3.34 0.92
CA ARG A 159 12.07 -2.98 -0.27
C ARG A 159 11.86 -3.95 -1.43
N ARG A 160 11.72 -5.26 -1.15
CA ARG A 160 11.39 -6.25 -2.19
C ARG A 160 9.99 -6.02 -2.76
N TYR A 161 8.98 -5.70 -1.94
CA TYR A 161 7.66 -5.32 -2.44
C TYR A 161 7.71 -4.09 -3.36
N LEU A 162 8.48 -3.07 -3.03
CA LEU A 162 8.66 -1.89 -3.89
C LEU A 162 9.31 -2.26 -5.24
N LYS A 163 10.22 -3.25 -5.26
CA LYS A 163 10.96 -3.68 -6.44
C LYS A 163 10.30 -4.81 -7.24
N ALA A 164 9.28 -5.46 -6.71
CA ALA A 164 8.68 -6.69 -7.29
C ALA A 164 8.21 -6.54 -8.75
N GLY A 165 8.09 -5.30 -9.23
CA GLY A 165 7.73 -5.04 -10.61
C GLY A 165 6.25 -5.28 -10.92
N THR A 166 5.92 -5.11 -12.19
CA THR A 166 4.57 -5.29 -12.71
C THR A 166 4.58 -6.28 -13.85
N MET A 167 3.53 -7.04 -13.99
CA MET A 167 3.31 -7.95 -15.12
C MET A 167 2.14 -7.46 -15.96
N ALA A 168 2.44 -7.12 -17.20
CA ALA A 168 1.47 -6.81 -18.24
C ALA A 168 1.70 -7.74 -19.44
N GLU A 169 0.66 -8.32 -19.98
CA GLU A 169 0.72 -9.21 -21.18
C GLU A 169 1.78 -10.33 -21.08
N GLY A 170 1.98 -10.89 -19.87
CA GLY A 170 2.96 -11.96 -19.63
C GLY A 170 4.41 -11.49 -19.48
N LEU A 171 4.71 -10.19 -19.63
CA LEU A 171 6.04 -9.63 -19.46
C LEU A 171 6.18 -8.93 -18.10
N VAL A 172 7.22 -9.30 -17.35
CA VAL A 172 7.55 -8.64 -16.08
C VAL A 172 8.47 -7.46 -16.35
N LYS A 173 8.01 -6.27 -15.94
CA LYS A 173 8.81 -5.03 -15.96
C LYS A 173 9.33 -4.76 -14.55
N PRO A 174 10.64 -4.76 -14.31
CA PRO A 174 11.20 -4.39 -13.01
C PRO A 174 10.90 -2.92 -12.69
N ARG A 175 10.79 -2.62 -11.40
CA ARG A 175 10.48 -1.27 -10.93
C ARG A 175 11.66 -0.70 -10.16
N SER A 176 12.18 0.45 -10.59
CA SER A 176 13.25 1.19 -9.90
C SER A 176 12.73 2.31 -8.99
N GLU A 177 11.51 2.78 -9.24
CA GLU A 177 10.79 3.80 -8.46
C GLU A 177 9.29 3.50 -8.45
N GLY A 178 8.55 4.21 -7.62
CA GLY A 178 7.12 4.04 -7.49
C GLY A 178 6.70 2.92 -6.54
N THR A 179 5.41 2.86 -6.26
CA THR A 179 4.76 1.81 -5.49
C THR A 179 3.51 1.32 -6.21
N PRO A 180 3.20 0.02 -6.23
CA PRO A 180 2.01 -0.47 -6.93
C PRO A 180 0.74 0.12 -6.32
N GLN A 181 -0.17 0.62 -7.17
CA GLN A 181 -1.51 1.02 -6.74
C GLN A 181 -2.38 -0.24 -6.63
N GLY A 182 -2.75 -0.63 -5.40
CA GLY A 182 -3.69 -1.74 -5.16
C GLY A 182 -3.28 -2.71 -4.06
N GLY A 183 -2.03 -2.70 -3.61
CA GLY A 183 -1.60 -3.46 -2.43
C GLY A 183 -2.07 -2.82 -1.11
N PRO A 184 -2.32 -3.63 -0.06
CA PRO A 184 -2.73 -3.12 1.25
C PRO A 184 -1.71 -2.20 1.94
N LEU A 185 -0.44 -2.34 1.62
CA LEU A 185 0.65 -1.59 2.26
C LEU A 185 0.87 -0.20 1.62
N SER A 186 0.61 -0.05 0.33
CA SER A 186 0.90 1.18 -0.44
C SER A 186 0.28 2.46 0.15
N PRO A 187 -0.97 2.47 0.64
CA PRO A 187 -1.54 3.68 1.25
C PRO A 187 -0.79 4.16 2.49
N LEU A 188 -0.35 3.22 3.34
CA LEU A 188 0.44 3.57 4.53
C LEU A 188 1.81 4.12 4.15
N LEU A 189 2.49 3.50 3.18
CA LEU A 189 3.78 3.96 2.69
C LEU A 189 3.67 5.36 2.06
N SER A 190 2.57 5.65 1.36
CA SER A 190 2.28 6.97 0.82
C SER A 190 2.14 8.01 1.92
N ASN A 191 1.37 7.73 2.97
CA ASN A 191 1.21 8.63 4.11
C ASN A 191 2.55 8.87 4.84
N ILE A 192 3.39 7.84 4.99
CA ILE A 192 4.74 8.00 5.57
C ILE A 192 5.60 8.94 4.72
N LEU A 193 5.48 8.89 3.40
CA LEU A 193 6.22 9.76 2.50
C LEU A 193 5.67 11.18 2.49
N LEU A 194 4.35 11.36 2.57
CA LEU A 194 3.68 12.66 2.48
C LEU A 194 3.60 13.42 3.81
N ASP A 195 3.85 12.76 4.95
CA ASP A 195 3.73 13.37 6.28
C ASP A 195 4.54 14.67 6.45
N GLU A 196 5.67 14.79 5.76
CA GLU A 196 6.48 16.03 5.79
C GLU A 196 5.89 17.15 4.90
N LEU A 197 5.03 16.82 3.95
CA LEU A 197 4.29 17.81 3.16
C LEU A 197 3.05 18.29 3.89
N ASP A 198 2.44 17.40 4.69
CA ASP A 198 1.22 17.69 5.46
C ASP A 198 1.48 18.56 6.71
N LYS A 199 2.74 18.76 7.10
CA LYS A 199 3.19 19.57 8.25
C LYS A 199 3.67 20.95 7.83
#